data_7016a69d10179a45132e63e3d70b8cd4
#
_entry.id   7016a69d10179a45132e63e3d70b8cd4
#
_cell.length_a   1.000
_cell.length_b   1.000
_cell.length_c   1.000
_cell.angle_alpha   90.00
_cell.angle_beta   90.00
_cell.angle_gamma   90.00
#
_symmetry.space_group_name_H-M   'P 1'
#
loop_
_entity.id
_entity.type
_entity.pdbx_description
1 polymer ?
#
loop_
_entity_poly.entity_id
_entity_poly.type
_entity_poly.pdbx_seq_one_letter_code
_entity_poly.pdbx_strand_id
1 'polypeptide(L)'
;MKIIVGLGNPGEKYNKTRHNIGFDILDWYLQKPKWQENKKLNSLSYQEGENLYFKPQTYMNKSGEAVSKVLHYYKLLPKTWGLFQKKDYDLKDTLIVIHDDLDIELGKIKISEDSSSAGHKGVSNIISHIKTKNFIRIRIGIKKPTSQAMIPTEKYVLSKLKPEEFENIKTAWNNLKPQIQEKTDL
;
A
#
# COMPACT_ATOMS: atom_id res chain seq x y z
N MET A 1 4.55 13.51 -11.19
CA MET A 1 3.72 12.29 -11.25
C MET A 1 4.00 11.41 -10.06
N LYS A 2 2.99 11.07 -9.28
CA LYS A 2 3.10 10.14 -8.14
C LYS A 2 2.33 8.87 -8.41
N ILE A 3 2.84 7.75 -7.92
CA ILE A 3 2.18 6.44 -7.93
C ILE A 3 1.73 6.12 -6.51
N ILE A 4 0.44 6.09 -6.28
CA ILE A 4 -0.16 5.81 -4.97
C ILE A 4 -0.72 4.39 -4.98
N VAL A 5 -0.06 3.50 -4.27
CA VAL A 5 -0.35 2.07 -4.25
C VAL A 5 -1.11 1.71 -2.97
N GLY A 6 -2.34 1.23 -3.09
CA GLY A 6 -2.98 0.50 -2.01
C GLY A 6 -2.63 -0.97 -2.11
N LEU A 7 -2.18 -1.60 -1.02
CA LEU A 7 -1.92 -3.04 -0.99
C LEU A 7 -3.17 -3.83 -0.59
N GLY A 8 -3.33 -5.00 -1.22
CA GLY A 8 -4.43 -5.93 -0.99
C GLY A 8 -4.32 -7.17 -1.88
N ASN A 9 -5.16 -8.15 -1.64
CA ASN A 9 -5.32 -9.34 -2.48
C ASN A 9 -6.56 -9.17 -3.38
N PRO A 10 -6.50 -9.58 -4.66
CA PRO A 10 -7.65 -9.56 -5.54
C PRO A 10 -8.67 -10.65 -5.20
N GLY A 11 -9.94 -10.38 -5.49
CA GLY A 11 -11.06 -11.30 -5.34
C GLY A 11 -11.94 -11.05 -4.10
N GLU A 12 -13.22 -11.32 -4.25
CA GLU A 12 -14.28 -10.99 -3.28
C GLU A 12 -14.05 -11.56 -1.88
N LYS A 13 -13.44 -12.74 -1.78
CA LYS A 13 -13.16 -13.38 -0.48
C LYS A 13 -12.24 -12.55 0.41
N TYR A 14 -11.44 -11.65 -0.18
CA TYR A 14 -10.51 -10.78 0.55
C TYR A 14 -11.09 -9.39 0.84
N ASN A 15 -12.30 -9.09 0.34
CA ASN A 15 -12.94 -7.82 0.62
C ASN A 15 -13.09 -7.59 2.12
N LYS A 16 -12.74 -6.37 2.57
CA LYS A 16 -12.77 -5.95 3.98
C LYS A 16 -11.90 -6.80 4.91
N THR A 17 -10.93 -7.55 4.40
CA THR A 17 -9.91 -8.15 5.26
C THR A 17 -8.91 -7.09 5.72
N ARG A 18 -8.26 -7.32 6.87
CA ARG A 18 -7.23 -6.41 7.39
C ARG A 18 -6.15 -6.13 6.37
N HIS A 19 -5.74 -7.17 5.63
CA HIS A 19 -4.70 -7.08 4.60
C HIS A 19 -5.13 -6.30 3.35
N ASN A 20 -6.43 -6.05 3.16
CA ASN A 20 -6.97 -5.26 2.05
C ASN A 20 -7.24 -3.80 2.43
N ILE A 21 -6.88 -3.36 3.64
CA ILE A 21 -7.15 -1.99 4.08
C ILE A 21 -6.53 -0.93 3.13
N GLY A 22 -5.42 -1.24 2.47
CA GLY A 22 -4.84 -0.35 1.47
C GLY A 22 -5.76 -0.11 0.28
N PHE A 23 -6.49 -1.14 -0.18
CA PHE A 23 -7.50 -1.00 -1.23
C PHE A 23 -8.69 -0.17 -0.75
N ASP A 24 -9.17 -0.44 0.47
CA ASP A 24 -10.31 0.27 1.05
C ASP A 24 -10.01 1.76 1.25
N ILE A 25 -8.79 2.11 1.71
CA ILE A 25 -8.36 3.50 1.85
C ILE A 25 -8.39 4.24 0.51
N LEU A 26 -7.91 3.63 -0.57
CA LEU A 26 -7.99 4.26 -1.89
C LEU A 26 -9.44 4.47 -2.35
N ASP A 27 -10.34 3.51 -2.09
CA ASP A 27 -11.76 3.66 -2.40
C ASP A 27 -12.41 4.82 -1.60
N TRP A 28 -12.03 4.98 -0.34
CA TRP A 28 -12.55 6.08 0.48
C TRP A 28 -11.97 7.43 0.08
N TYR A 29 -10.67 7.48 -0.12
CA TYR A 29 -9.98 8.70 -0.51
C TYR A 29 -10.55 9.29 -1.80
N LEU A 30 -10.75 8.43 -2.80
CA LEU A 30 -11.26 8.79 -4.12
C LEU A 30 -12.80 8.74 -4.24
N GLN A 31 -13.52 8.54 -3.12
CA GLN A 31 -14.99 8.47 -3.09
C GLN A 31 -15.55 7.42 -4.06
N LYS A 32 -14.94 6.23 -4.09
CA LYS A 32 -15.28 5.10 -4.94
C LYS A 32 -15.18 5.41 -6.44
N PRO A 33 -13.98 5.63 -6.95
CA PRO A 33 -13.77 5.95 -8.36
C PRO A 33 -14.14 4.77 -9.26
N LYS A 34 -14.36 5.05 -10.54
CA LYS A 34 -14.49 4.00 -11.54
C LYS A 34 -13.10 3.45 -11.90
N TRP A 35 -12.69 2.41 -11.19
CA TRP A 35 -11.43 1.73 -11.46
C TRP A 35 -11.37 1.18 -12.88
N GLN A 36 -10.24 1.36 -13.56
CA GLN A 36 -9.97 0.79 -14.88
C GLN A 36 -9.04 -0.41 -14.75
N GLU A 37 -9.42 -1.53 -15.34
CA GLU A 37 -8.54 -2.69 -15.42
C GLU A 37 -7.38 -2.43 -16.39
N ASN A 38 -6.16 -2.62 -15.90
CA ASN A 38 -4.96 -2.55 -16.72
C ASN A 38 -4.26 -3.93 -16.73
N LYS A 39 -4.60 -4.74 -17.73
CA LYS A 39 -4.04 -6.09 -17.88
C LYS A 39 -2.53 -6.09 -18.08
N LYS A 40 -1.98 -5.09 -18.77
CA LYS A 40 -0.53 -4.97 -18.99
C LYS A 40 0.24 -4.78 -17.69
N LEU A 41 -0.31 -3.98 -16.78
CA LEU A 41 0.28 -3.70 -15.46
C LEU A 41 -0.22 -4.64 -14.36
N ASN A 42 -1.18 -5.53 -14.69
CA ASN A 42 -1.85 -6.43 -13.75
C ASN A 42 -2.40 -5.67 -12.53
N SER A 43 -3.27 -4.69 -12.79
CA SER A 43 -3.77 -3.78 -11.78
C SER A 43 -5.16 -3.23 -12.11
N LEU A 44 -5.82 -2.71 -11.07
CA LEU A 44 -6.83 -1.68 -11.22
C LEU A 44 -6.16 -0.32 -11.03
N SER A 45 -6.44 0.63 -11.90
CA SER A 45 -5.86 1.97 -11.85
C SER A 45 -6.90 3.06 -12.03
N TYR A 46 -6.65 4.20 -11.41
CA TYR A 46 -7.42 5.44 -11.59
C TYR A 46 -6.43 6.59 -11.61
N GLN A 47 -6.58 7.47 -12.60
CA GLN A 47 -5.72 8.64 -12.74
C GLN A 47 -6.50 9.92 -12.44
N GLU A 48 -5.93 10.79 -11.62
CA GLU A 48 -6.43 12.11 -11.31
C GLU A 48 -5.28 13.12 -11.40
N GLY A 49 -5.34 14.01 -12.38
CA GLY A 49 -4.23 14.90 -12.68
C GLY A 49 -2.94 14.14 -12.99
N GLU A 50 -1.88 14.45 -12.27
CA GLU A 50 -0.58 13.77 -12.40
C GLU A 50 -0.45 12.54 -11.49
N ASN A 51 -1.46 12.22 -10.69
CA ASN A 51 -1.41 11.14 -9.73
C ASN A 51 -2.06 9.89 -10.30
N LEU A 52 -1.37 8.74 -10.20
CA LEU A 52 -1.88 7.42 -10.54
C LEU A 52 -2.14 6.62 -9.27
N TYR A 53 -3.39 6.34 -8.99
CA TYR A 53 -3.83 5.44 -7.93
C TYR A 53 -3.86 4.01 -8.47
N PHE A 54 -3.29 3.07 -7.70
CA PHE A 54 -2.94 1.76 -8.21
C PHE A 54 -3.26 0.66 -7.19
N LYS A 55 -4.07 -0.31 -7.60
CA LYS A 55 -4.39 -1.52 -6.84
C LYS A 55 -3.80 -2.72 -7.58
N PRO A 56 -2.67 -3.30 -7.12
CA PRO A 56 -2.13 -4.52 -7.72
C PRO A 56 -3.18 -5.63 -7.78
N GLN A 57 -3.31 -6.29 -8.92
CA GLN A 57 -4.15 -7.48 -9.08
C GLN A 57 -3.31 -8.76 -8.98
N THR A 58 -2.14 -8.65 -8.38
CA THR A 58 -1.32 -9.77 -7.88
C THR A 58 -1.71 -10.10 -6.44
N TYR A 59 -1.40 -11.32 -5.98
CA TYR A 59 -1.48 -11.58 -4.55
C TYR A 59 -0.43 -10.77 -3.77
N MET A 60 -0.69 -10.54 -2.48
CA MET A 60 0.12 -9.70 -1.60
C MET A 60 1.64 -9.99 -1.71
N ASN A 61 2.03 -11.24 -1.68
CA ASN A 61 3.44 -11.66 -1.80
C ASN A 61 4.07 -11.45 -3.20
N LYS A 62 3.30 -10.95 -4.17
CA LYS A 62 3.73 -10.61 -5.53
C LYS A 62 3.47 -9.13 -5.88
N SER A 63 3.16 -8.29 -4.89
CA SER A 63 2.87 -6.87 -5.12
C SER A 63 4.02 -6.12 -5.79
N GLY A 64 5.25 -6.51 -5.51
CA GLY A 64 6.45 -5.91 -6.12
C GLY A 64 6.54 -6.10 -7.63
N GLU A 65 6.00 -7.19 -8.17
CA GLU A 65 5.95 -7.42 -9.63
C GLU A 65 5.12 -6.31 -10.32
N ALA A 66 3.91 -6.02 -9.80
CA ALA A 66 3.05 -5.00 -10.36
C ALA A 66 3.59 -3.59 -10.13
N VAL A 67 4.11 -3.29 -8.92
CA VAL A 67 4.69 -1.99 -8.59
C VAL A 67 5.94 -1.70 -9.42
N SER A 68 6.84 -2.67 -9.59
CA SER A 68 8.01 -2.52 -10.45
C SER A 68 7.62 -2.29 -11.90
N LYS A 69 6.61 -3.01 -12.42
CA LYS A 69 6.10 -2.82 -13.79
C LYS A 69 5.56 -1.41 -14.02
N VAL A 70 4.75 -0.87 -13.10
CA VAL A 70 4.19 0.48 -13.26
C VAL A 70 5.28 1.54 -13.22
N LEU A 71 6.25 1.43 -12.31
CA LEU A 71 7.37 2.36 -12.22
C LEU A 71 8.25 2.32 -13.49
N HIS A 72 8.52 1.15 -14.04
CA HIS A 72 9.22 1.01 -15.33
C HIS A 72 8.42 1.60 -16.50
N TYR A 73 7.11 1.32 -16.55
CA TYR A 73 6.23 1.80 -17.62
C TYR A 73 6.25 3.33 -17.72
N TYR A 74 6.21 4.02 -16.59
CA TYR A 74 6.28 5.47 -16.53
C TYR A 74 7.70 6.03 -16.46
N LYS A 75 8.74 5.18 -16.60
CA LYS A 75 10.17 5.56 -16.58
C LYS A 75 10.60 6.28 -15.29
N LEU A 76 10.01 5.89 -14.17
CA LEU A 76 10.24 6.49 -12.85
C LEU A 76 11.38 5.82 -12.07
N LEU A 77 11.92 4.71 -12.57
CA LEU A 77 13.11 4.06 -12.03
C LEU A 77 14.38 4.61 -12.68
N PRO A 78 15.49 4.69 -11.93
CA PRO A 78 16.75 5.10 -12.51
C PRO A 78 17.15 4.18 -13.66
N LYS A 79 17.73 4.77 -14.72
CA LYS A 79 18.27 3.98 -15.84
C LYS A 79 19.36 3.05 -15.33
N THR A 80 19.27 1.79 -15.70
CA THR A 80 20.35 0.82 -15.47
C THR A 80 21.42 1.00 -16.53
N TRP A 81 22.69 1.15 -16.10
CA TRP A 81 23.84 1.13 -17.00
C TRP A 81 24.46 -0.27 -16.95
N GLY A 82 24.26 -1.05 -18.01
CA GLY A 82 24.77 -2.42 -18.11
C GLY A 82 24.19 -3.34 -17.02
N LEU A 83 25.05 -4.16 -16.40
CA LEU A 83 24.69 -5.10 -15.34
C LEU A 83 24.53 -4.45 -13.94
N PHE A 84 24.82 -3.15 -13.81
CA PHE A 84 24.76 -2.45 -12.53
C PHE A 84 23.40 -1.79 -12.34
N GLN A 85 22.56 -2.40 -11.48
CA GLN A 85 21.34 -1.77 -11.01
C GLN A 85 21.69 -0.86 -9.82
N LYS A 86 21.41 0.45 -9.94
CA LYS A 86 21.54 1.37 -8.82
C LYS A 86 20.66 0.90 -7.68
N LYS A 87 21.20 0.81 -6.47
CA LYS A 87 20.44 0.47 -5.24
C LYS A 87 20.19 1.74 -4.43
N ASP A 88 19.22 1.66 -3.51
CA ASP A 88 18.94 2.69 -2.51
C ASP A 88 18.74 4.12 -3.07
N TYR A 89 18.12 4.21 -4.25
CA TYR A 89 17.71 5.48 -4.81
C TYR A 89 16.41 5.99 -4.21
N ASP A 90 16.19 7.30 -4.27
CA ASP A 90 15.05 7.97 -3.65
C ASP A 90 13.81 7.92 -4.54
N LEU A 91 12.69 7.50 -3.98
CA LEU A 91 11.36 7.50 -4.58
C LEU A 91 10.32 8.23 -3.70
N LYS A 92 10.72 9.03 -2.73
CA LYS A 92 9.80 9.70 -1.79
C LYS A 92 8.80 10.60 -2.52
N ASP A 93 9.24 11.30 -3.57
CA ASP A 93 8.37 12.16 -4.37
C ASP A 93 7.59 11.41 -5.45
N THR A 94 7.78 10.08 -5.56
CA THR A 94 7.28 9.27 -6.66
C THR A 94 6.35 8.15 -6.21
N LEU A 95 6.69 7.45 -5.11
CA LEU A 95 5.99 6.24 -4.68
C LEU A 95 5.45 6.37 -3.26
N ILE A 96 4.15 6.19 -3.12
CA ILE A 96 3.46 6.10 -1.84
C ILE A 96 2.79 4.74 -1.75
N VAL A 97 3.04 3.99 -0.68
CA VAL A 97 2.45 2.67 -0.45
C VAL A 97 1.60 2.68 0.81
N ILE A 98 0.31 2.34 0.67
CA ILE A 98 -0.65 2.24 1.77
C ILE A 98 -0.84 0.77 2.12
N HIS A 99 -0.60 0.39 3.38
CA HIS A 99 -0.68 -1.00 3.82
C HIS A 99 -1.04 -1.13 5.29
N ASP A 100 -1.49 -2.31 5.70
CA ASP A 100 -1.72 -2.67 7.10
C ASP A 100 -0.41 -2.84 7.88
N ASP A 101 -0.49 -2.66 9.21
CA ASP A 101 0.66 -2.83 10.07
C ASP A 101 0.25 -3.39 11.46
N LEU A 102 0.88 -4.51 11.82
CA LEU A 102 0.61 -5.26 13.05
C LEU A 102 1.22 -4.62 14.31
N ASP A 103 2.20 -3.75 14.16
CA ASP A 103 2.89 -3.10 15.29
C ASP A 103 2.21 -1.80 15.70
N ILE A 104 1.26 -1.32 14.89
CA ILE A 104 0.50 -0.10 15.14
C ILE A 104 -0.90 -0.47 15.65
N GLU A 105 -1.32 0.20 16.73
CA GLU A 105 -2.65 0.01 17.31
C GLU A 105 -3.77 0.28 16.28
N LEU A 106 -4.84 -0.48 16.37
CA LEU A 106 -6.01 -0.29 15.53
C LEU A 106 -6.53 1.14 15.62
N GLY A 107 -6.85 1.73 14.47
CA GLY A 107 -7.30 3.12 14.40
C GLY A 107 -6.18 4.17 14.50
N LYS A 108 -4.92 3.76 14.58
CA LYS A 108 -3.77 4.68 14.44
C LYS A 108 -3.13 4.53 13.06
N ILE A 109 -2.66 5.65 12.51
CA ILE A 109 -2.00 5.71 11.21
C ILE A 109 -0.64 6.38 11.40
N LYS A 110 0.40 5.83 10.76
CA LYS A 110 1.75 6.41 10.77
C LYS A 110 2.28 6.56 9.35
N ILE A 111 2.94 7.69 9.09
CA ILE A 111 3.70 7.90 7.87
C ILE A 111 5.16 7.57 8.18
N SER A 112 5.81 6.83 7.31
CA SER A 112 7.21 6.47 7.45
C SER A 112 7.93 6.47 6.10
N GLU A 113 9.21 6.77 6.14
CA GLU A 113 10.14 6.77 5.02
C GLU A 113 11.32 5.87 5.36
N ASP A 114 12.04 5.39 4.34
CA ASP A 114 13.31 4.65 4.46
C ASP A 114 13.32 3.59 5.58
N SER A 115 12.25 2.82 5.68
CA SER A 115 12.07 1.86 6.76
C SER A 115 12.05 0.41 6.23
N SER A 116 12.37 -0.57 7.09
CA SER A 116 12.21 -2.00 6.78
C SER A 116 10.74 -2.38 6.59
N SER A 117 10.47 -3.55 6.02
CA SER A 117 9.09 -4.02 5.79
C SER A 117 8.31 -4.37 7.06
N ALA A 118 8.96 -4.40 8.23
CA ALA A 118 8.36 -4.86 9.48
C ALA A 118 7.59 -6.20 9.34
N GLY A 119 8.12 -7.12 8.53
CA GLY A 119 7.50 -8.42 8.25
C GLY A 119 6.33 -8.41 7.26
N HIS A 120 5.89 -7.25 6.75
CA HIS A 120 4.79 -7.19 5.79
C HIS A 120 5.21 -7.73 4.42
N LYS A 121 4.62 -8.88 4.00
CA LYS A 121 5.02 -9.62 2.79
C LYS A 121 4.97 -8.78 1.50
N GLY A 122 3.94 -7.94 1.34
CA GLY A 122 3.79 -7.07 0.17
C GLY A 122 4.88 -6.00 0.10
N VAL A 123 5.15 -5.32 1.21
CA VAL A 123 6.21 -4.30 1.29
C VAL A 123 7.59 -4.93 1.06
N SER A 124 7.86 -6.09 1.68
CA SER A 124 9.12 -6.84 1.46
C SER A 124 9.30 -7.19 -0.02
N ASN A 125 8.25 -7.65 -0.67
CA ASN A 125 8.28 -7.98 -2.10
C ASN A 125 8.50 -6.74 -2.98
N ILE A 126 7.89 -5.59 -2.65
CA ILE A 126 8.16 -4.33 -3.35
C ILE A 126 9.64 -3.97 -3.21
N ILE A 127 10.18 -3.88 -1.99
CA ILE A 127 11.58 -3.53 -1.74
C ILE A 127 12.53 -4.45 -2.52
N SER A 128 12.25 -5.76 -2.56
CA SER A 128 13.09 -6.72 -3.27
C SER A 128 13.09 -6.51 -4.80
N HIS A 129 11.98 -6.06 -5.38
CA HIS A 129 11.86 -5.83 -6.82
C HIS A 129 12.44 -4.47 -7.25
N ILE A 130 12.13 -3.41 -6.50
CA ILE A 130 12.60 -2.08 -6.84
C ILE A 130 13.98 -1.73 -6.28
N LYS A 131 14.58 -2.58 -5.42
CA LYS A 131 15.94 -2.43 -4.85
C LYS A 131 16.18 -1.16 -4.02
N THR A 132 15.11 -0.58 -3.48
CA THR A 132 15.16 0.52 -2.53
C THR A 132 14.01 0.42 -1.53
N LYS A 133 14.21 0.92 -0.32
CA LYS A 133 13.19 1.10 0.72
C LYS A 133 12.82 2.58 0.91
N ASN A 134 13.44 3.47 0.12
CA ASN A 134 13.35 4.91 0.24
C ASN A 134 12.12 5.44 -0.54
N PHE A 135 10.94 5.16 -0.02
CA PHE A 135 9.64 5.64 -0.50
C PHE A 135 8.69 5.87 0.69
N ILE A 136 7.65 6.66 0.47
CA ILE A 136 6.67 6.95 1.52
C ILE A 136 5.75 5.76 1.76
N ARG A 137 5.50 5.44 3.02
CA ARG A 137 4.49 4.47 3.45
C ARG A 137 3.50 5.08 4.40
N ILE A 138 2.22 4.83 4.13
CA ILE A 138 1.11 5.13 5.04
C ILE A 138 0.71 3.81 5.67
N ARG A 139 1.04 3.65 6.95
CA ARG A 139 0.91 2.41 7.72
C ARG A 139 -0.34 2.47 8.56
N ILE A 140 -1.31 1.60 8.24
CA ILE A 140 -2.62 1.53 8.90
C ILE A 140 -2.57 0.49 10.02
N GLY A 141 -2.76 0.92 11.24
CA GLY A 141 -2.68 0.03 12.41
C GLY A 141 -3.80 -1.01 12.44
N ILE A 142 -3.37 -2.26 12.61
CA ILE A 142 -4.25 -3.43 12.77
C ILE A 142 -3.76 -4.36 13.90
N LYS A 143 -3.06 -3.82 14.90
CA LYS A 143 -2.48 -4.63 15.98
C LYS A 143 -3.49 -5.56 16.61
N LYS A 144 -3.10 -6.83 16.81
CA LYS A 144 -3.94 -7.81 17.48
C LYS A 144 -4.20 -7.41 18.94
N PRO A 145 -5.45 -7.46 19.41
CA PRO A 145 -5.74 -7.39 20.83
C PRO A 145 -5.20 -8.65 21.56
N THR A 146 -4.90 -8.53 22.85
CA THR A 146 -4.35 -9.63 23.66
C THR A 146 -5.24 -10.89 23.60
N SER A 147 -6.56 -10.73 23.57
CA SER A 147 -7.53 -11.81 23.42
C SER A 147 -7.40 -12.63 22.12
N GLN A 148 -6.71 -12.08 21.12
CA GLN A 148 -6.48 -12.73 19.81
C GLN A 148 -5.00 -13.06 19.58
N ALA A 149 -4.14 -12.97 20.59
CA ALA A 149 -2.69 -13.19 20.47
C ALA A 149 -2.35 -14.58 19.89
N MET A 150 -3.13 -15.61 20.21
CA MET A 150 -2.94 -16.99 19.72
C MET A 150 -3.32 -17.22 18.26
N ILE A 151 -4.02 -16.29 17.60
CA ILE A 151 -4.36 -16.44 16.19
C ILE A 151 -3.08 -16.29 15.36
N PRO A 152 -2.72 -17.26 14.49
CA PRO A 152 -1.57 -17.11 13.60
C PRO A 152 -1.68 -15.82 12.76
N THR A 153 -0.55 -15.12 12.59
CA THR A 153 -0.52 -13.82 11.90
C THR A 153 -1.15 -13.85 10.51
N GLU A 154 -0.87 -14.90 9.74
CA GLU A 154 -1.44 -15.07 8.40
C GLU A 154 -2.97 -15.20 8.41
N LYS A 155 -3.53 -15.90 9.39
CA LYS A 155 -4.99 -16.00 9.56
C LYS A 155 -5.58 -14.66 10.02
N TYR A 156 -4.88 -13.94 10.90
CA TYR A 156 -5.35 -12.65 11.40
C TYR A 156 -5.43 -11.59 10.32
N VAL A 157 -4.39 -11.40 9.52
CA VAL A 157 -4.40 -10.39 8.45
C VAL A 157 -5.43 -10.70 7.36
N LEU A 158 -5.77 -11.97 7.15
CA LEU A 158 -6.81 -12.41 6.22
C LEU A 158 -8.21 -12.44 6.85
N SER A 159 -8.35 -12.19 8.15
CA SER A 159 -9.67 -12.05 8.78
C SER A 159 -10.29 -10.70 8.44
N LYS A 160 -11.62 -10.67 8.39
CA LYS A 160 -12.37 -9.43 8.11
C LYS A 160 -12.29 -8.47 9.29
N LEU A 161 -12.20 -7.18 8.99
CA LEU A 161 -12.42 -6.13 9.96
C LEU A 161 -13.89 -6.15 10.41
N LYS A 162 -14.13 -5.99 11.69
CA LYS A 162 -15.47 -5.76 12.22
C LYS A 162 -15.96 -4.37 11.82
N PRO A 163 -17.28 -4.13 11.73
CA PRO A 163 -17.81 -2.82 11.36
C PRO A 163 -17.24 -1.67 12.20
N GLU A 164 -17.13 -1.84 13.51
CA GLU A 164 -16.57 -0.83 14.41
C GLU A 164 -15.06 -0.59 14.19
N GLU A 165 -14.29 -1.64 13.88
CA GLU A 165 -12.86 -1.50 13.55
C GLU A 165 -12.67 -0.72 12.25
N PHE A 166 -13.55 -0.98 11.28
CA PHE A 166 -13.55 -0.34 9.97
C PHE A 166 -13.85 1.16 10.09
N GLU A 167 -14.88 1.53 10.87
CA GLU A 167 -15.23 2.93 11.11
C GLU A 167 -14.16 3.68 11.93
N ASN A 168 -13.49 3.03 12.87
CA ASN A 168 -12.37 3.60 13.60
C ASN A 168 -11.21 3.96 12.67
N ILE A 169 -10.83 3.06 11.75
CA ILE A 169 -9.78 3.33 10.76
C ILE A 169 -10.19 4.47 9.83
N LYS A 170 -11.43 4.47 9.36
CA LYS A 170 -11.96 5.51 8.47
C LYS A 170 -11.98 6.90 9.14
N THR A 171 -12.38 6.96 10.40
CA THR A 171 -12.33 8.18 11.20
C THR A 171 -10.89 8.67 11.38
N ALA A 172 -9.95 7.78 11.72
CA ALA A 172 -8.54 8.12 11.84
C ALA A 172 -7.96 8.63 10.52
N TRP A 173 -8.33 8.02 9.40
CA TRP A 173 -7.93 8.46 8.06
C TRP A 173 -8.42 9.88 7.77
N ASN A 174 -9.70 10.16 8.01
CA ASN A 174 -10.28 11.48 7.77
C ASN A 174 -9.62 12.56 8.62
N ASN A 175 -9.30 12.27 9.88
CA ASN A 175 -8.64 13.21 10.79
C ASN A 175 -7.18 13.49 10.37
N LEU A 176 -6.49 12.54 9.77
CA LEU A 176 -5.10 12.67 9.34
C LEU A 176 -4.95 13.07 7.87
N LYS A 177 -6.04 13.08 7.11
CA LYS A 177 -6.01 13.41 5.67
C LYS A 177 -5.27 14.72 5.37
N PRO A 178 -5.48 15.86 6.09
CA PRO A 178 -4.74 17.09 5.84
C PRO A 178 -3.22 16.93 6.02
N GLN A 179 -2.79 16.23 7.09
CA GLN A 179 -1.38 15.97 7.36
C GLN A 179 -0.75 15.01 6.34
N ILE A 180 -1.54 14.02 5.88
CA ILE A 180 -1.11 13.11 4.83
C ILE A 180 -0.90 13.91 3.54
N GLN A 181 -1.83 14.77 3.19
CA GLN A 181 -1.75 15.62 2.00
C GLN A 181 -0.53 16.54 2.07
N GLU A 182 -0.29 17.21 3.18
CA GLU A 182 0.89 18.07 3.38
C GLU A 182 2.21 17.30 3.21
N LYS A 183 2.32 16.10 3.82
CA LYS A 183 3.55 15.30 3.77
C LYS A 183 3.77 14.56 2.46
N THR A 184 2.71 14.26 1.74
CA THR A 184 2.77 13.46 0.51
C THR A 184 2.51 14.30 -0.72
N ASP A 185 2.10 15.56 -0.54
CA ASP A 185 1.73 16.47 -1.61
C ASP A 185 0.66 15.86 -2.56
N LEU A 186 -0.36 15.22 -1.93
CA LEU A 186 -1.51 14.58 -2.57
C LEU A 186 -2.76 15.46 -2.54
#